data_2bfb89e4086135ed9e32a7d7f48979a2
#
_entry.id   2bfb89e4086135ed9e32a7d7f48979a2
#
_cell.length_a   1.000
_cell.length_b   1.000
_cell.length_c   1.000
_cell.angle_alpha   90.00
_cell.angle_beta   90.00
_cell.angle_gamma   90.00
#
_symmetry.space_group_name_H-M   'P 1'
#
loop_
_entity.id
_entity.type
_entity.pdbx_description
1 polymer ?
#
loop_
_entity_poly.entity_id
_entity_poly.type
_entity_poly.pdbx_seq_one_letter_code
_entity_poly.pdbx_strand_id
1 'polypeptide(L)'
;MTNKIKHPETIGLHGGEYRSDPATTAVAVPIYQTTSYQFKNAETAANLFGLKEFGNIYTRIMNPTCDVLEKRVAALEGGLAALAVGSGQAASAFCLQNLCQTGDNVVSSTDLYGGTVNLFKNTLSMQGIEVRFADPKDPKNFEKLTDDKTRAYYGESLPNPYLRVFPIKEVADIGRKHSIPLIIDNTAAPVICKPIEHGAAVVMHSLTKYIGGHGTSIGGIIVDGGNFDWVKNPKRQPLMNQPDPSYNGAIWGRDVPKLTGANVAFAIRARVVLLRDLGAPLSPFNAFQIIQGLETVALRMKQ
;
A
#
# COMPACT_ATOMS: atom_id res chain seq x y z
N MET A 1 -8.06 -6.70 24.96
CA MET A 1 -6.60 -6.89 25.03
C MET A 1 -6.19 -7.64 23.76
N THR A 2 -5.73 -6.94 22.75
CA THR A 2 -5.20 -7.56 21.53
C THR A 2 -3.86 -8.18 21.88
N ASN A 3 -3.82 -9.50 21.99
CA ASN A 3 -2.57 -10.26 22.04
C ASN A 3 -1.85 -9.99 20.70
N LYS A 4 -0.90 -9.06 20.70
CA LYS A 4 -0.11 -8.76 19.49
C LYS A 4 0.72 -10.01 19.15
N ILE A 5 0.22 -10.79 18.19
CA ILE A 5 0.98 -11.89 17.60
C ILE A 5 2.27 -11.29 17.06
N LYS A 6 3.43 -11.73 17.56
CA LYS A 6 4.74 -11.17 17.22
C LYS A 6 5.52 -12.03 16.21
N HIS A 7 5.20 -13.31 16.13
CA HIS A 7 5.94 -14.25 15.29
C HIS A 7 5.42 -14.22 13.84
N PRO A 8 6.26 -13.96 12.84
CA PRO A 8 5.84 -13.86 11.45
C PRO A 8 5.18 -15.13 10.92
N GLU A 9 5.59 -16.31 11.40
CA GLU A 9 4.95 -17.58 11.08
C GLU A 9 3.49 -17.61 11.50
N THR A 10 3.17 -17.13 12.70
CA THR A 10 1.80 -17.07 13.22
C THR A 10 1.01 -15.96 12.54
N ILE A 11 1.65 -14.83 12.20
CA ILE A 11 0.99 -13.74 11.46
C ILE A 11 0.57 -14.23 10.07
N GLY A 12 1.42 -14.95 9.37
CA GLY A 12 1.13 -15.49 8.04
C GLY A 12 -0.13 -16.37 8.03
N LEU A 13 -0.39 -17.10 9.13
CA LEU A 13 -1.54 -17.99 9.28
C LEU A 13 -2.79 -17.28 9.83
N HIS A 14 -2.62 -16.39 10.81
CA HIS A 14 -3.70 -15.88 11.66
C HIS A 14 -3.71 -14.36 11.81
N GLY A 15 -2.85 -13.63 11.11
CA GLY A 15 -2.80 -12.18 11.17
C GLY A 15 -4.11 -11.54 10.71
N GLY A 16 -4.38 -10.30 11.19
CA GLY A 16 -5.59 -9.58 10.85
C GLY A 16 -6.86 -10.12 11.56
N GLU A 17 -6.68 -10.86 12.66
CA GLU A 17 -7.76 -11.40 13.50
C GLU A 17 -8.72 -12.38 12.78
N TYR A 18 -8.36 -12.83 11.58
CA TYR A 18 -9.14 -13.84 10.88
C TYR A 18 -8.88 -15.23 11.48
N ARG A 19 -9.91 -15.86 11.97
CA ARG A 19 -9.84 -17.22 12.56
C ARG A 19 -10.63 -18.26 11.76
N SER A 20 -11.81 -17.88 11.30
CA SER A 20 -12.69 -18.73 10.48
C SER A 20 -13.66 -17.83 9.71
N ASP A 21 -14.22 -18.36 8.65
CA ASP A 21 -15.27 -17.66 7.91
C ASP A 21 -16.51 -17.42 8.80
N PRO A 22 -16.97 -16.18 8.99
CA PRO A 22 -18.09 -15.89 9.90
C PRO A 22 -19.43 -16.45 9.40
N ALA A 23 -19.57 -16.76 8.11
CA ALA A 23 -20.80 -17.29 7.55
C ALA A 23 -20.91 -18.82 7.67
N THR A 24 -19.80 -19.54 7.47
CA THR A 24 -19.78 -21.00 7.40
C THR A 24 -18.89 -21.67 8.44
N THR A 25 -18.12 -20.88 9.20
CA THR A 25 -17.06 -21.35 10.11
C THR A 25 -15.95 -22.16 9.44
N ALA A 26 -15.79 -22.04 8.11
CA ALA A 26 -14.72 -22.68 7.36
C ALA A 26 -13.35 -22.24 7.87
N VAL A 27 -12.42 -23.18 8.05
CA VAL A 27 -11.04 -22.90 8.49
C VAL A 27 -10.23 -22.25 7.37
N ALA A 28 -10.35 -22.77 6.14
CA ALA A 28 -9.74 -22.16 4.96
C ALA A 28 -10.48 -20.88 4.58
N VAL A 29 -9.73 -19.89 4.09
CA VAL A 29 -10.33 -18.65 3.58
C VAL A 29 -11.18 -18.96 2.34
N PRO A 30 -12.50 -18.69 2.33
CA PRO A 30 -13.33 -18.91 1.15
C PRO A 30 -12.95 -18.01 -0.02
N ILE A 31 -13.13 -18.52 -1.24
CA ILE A 31 -12.97 -17.71 -2.46
C ILE A 31 -14.33 -17.08 -2.80
N TYR A 32 -14.48 -15.80 -2.51
CA TYR A 32 -15.67 -15.02 -2.88
C TYR A 32 -15.57 -14.56 -4.34
N GLN A 33 -15.80 -15.49 -5.28
CA GLN A 33 -15.73 -15.22 -6.72
C GLN A 33 -17.03 -14.60 -7.20
N THR A 34 -17.21 -13.32 -6.89
CA THR A 34 -18.39 -12.52 -7.28
C THR A 34 -17.98 -11.13 -7.74
N THR A 35 -18.80 -10.50 -8.60
CA THR A 35 -18.59 -9.12 -9.04
C THR A 35 -19.15 -8.11 -8.04
N SER A 36 -20.36 -8.35 -7.54
CA SER A 36 -21.13 -7.38 -6.74
C SER A 36 -21.83 -8.08 -5.58
N TYR A 37 -22.34 -7.28 -4.66
CA TYR A 37 -23.05 -7.73 -3.46
C TYR A 37 -24.43 -7.12 -3.41
N GLN A 38 -25.43 -7.87 -2.90
CA GLN A 38 -26.78 -7.36 -2.71
C GLN A 38 -26.85 -6.51 -1.44
N PHE A 39 -27.50 -5.36 -1.56
CA PHE A 39 -27.78 -4.50 -0.42
C PHE A 39 -29.12 -4.89 0.23
N LYS A 40 -29.21 -4.73 1.55
CA LYS A 40 -30.46 -4.97 2.28
C LYS A 40 -31.58 -4.02 1.84
N ASN A 41 -31.22 -2.76 1.60
CA ASN A 41 -32.12 -1.68 1.14
C ASN A 41 -31.31 -0.53 0.54
N ALA A 42 -32.01 0.48 0.01
CA ALA A 42 -31.40 1.65 -0.60
C ALA A 42 -30.61 2.53 0.40
N GLU A 43 -31.03 2.58 1.66
CA GLU A 43 -30.33 3.33 2.70
C GLU A 43 -28.96 2.71 3.01
N THR A 44 -28.90 1.37 3.18
CA THR A 44 -27.62 0.65 3.34
C THR A 44 -26.69 0.91 2.15
N ALA A 45 -27.22 0.88 0.91
CA ALA A 45 -26.42 1.21 -0.27
C ALA A 45 -25.88 2.63 -0.20
N ALA A 46 -26.71 3.63 0.11
CA ALA A 46 -26.30 5.03 0.22
C ALA A 46 -25.22 5.24 1.30
N ASN A 47 -25.33 4.56 2.44
CA ASN A 47 -24.35 4.64 3.52
C ASN A 47 -23.00 4.05 3.12
N LEU A 48 -22.99 2.90 2.44
CA LEU A 48 -21.76 2.25 1.95
C LEU A 48 -21.06 3.10 0.89
N PHE A 49 -21.79 3.60 -0.11
CA PHE A 49 -21.22 4.48 -1.13
C PHE A 49 -20.76 5.84 -0.57
N GLY A 50 -21.45 6.33 0.45
CA GLY A 50 -21.10 7.56 1.16
C GLY A 50 -20.00 7.42 2.21
N LEU A 51 -19.41 6.23 2.37
CA LEU A 51 -18.40 5.90 3.40
C LEU A 51 -18.88 6.16 4.83
N LYS A 52 -20.19 6.11 5.08
CA LYS A 52 -20.77 6.18 6.43
C LYS A 52 -20.73 4.83 7.14
N GLU A 53 -20.71 3.77 6.37
CA GLU A 53 -20.56 2.38 6.81
C GLU A 53 -19.49 1.69 5.96
N PHE A 54 -18.83 0.65 6.52
CA PHE A 54 -17.91 -0.20 5.78
C PHE A 54 -18.58 -1.53 5.46
N GLY A 55 -18.40 -2.02 4.23
CA GLY A 55 -18.97 -3.29 3.80
C GLY A 55 -18.66 -3.57 2.33
N ASN A 56 -19.13 -4.70 1.85
CA ASN A 56 -18.88 -5.14 0.49
C ASN A 56 -19.86 -4.48 -0.48
N ILE A 57 -19.36 -3.87 -1.54
CA ILE A 57 -20.12 -3.20 -2.59
C ILE A 57 -19.87 -3.92 -3.92
N TYR A 58 -18.61 -3.96 -4.33
CA TYR A 58 -18.18 -4.44 -5.63
C TYR A 58 -16.73 -4.94 -5.55
N THR A 59 -16.45 -6.10 -6.10
CA THR A 59 -15.14 -6.77 -5.96
C THR A 59 -13.95 -5.95 -6.47
N ARG A 60 -14.14 -5.05 -7.44
CA ARG A 60 -13.08 -4.13 -7.86
C ARG A 60 -12.57 -3.25 -6.70
N ILE A 61 -13.45 -2.89 -5.74
CA ILE A 61 -13.11 -1.98 -4.63
C ILE A 61 -12.77 -2.77 -3.36
N MET A 62 -13.54 -3.81 -3.05
CA MET A 62 -13.35 -4.67 -1.88
C MET A 62 -13.91 -6.07 -2.12
N ASN A 63 -13.24 -7.07 -1.55
CA ASN A 63 -13.65 -8.47 -1.61
C ASN A 63 -13.19 -9.18 -0.35
N PRO A 64 -14.01 -10.03 0.31
CA PRO A 64 -13.66 -10.69 1.56
C PRO A 64 -12.37 -11.53 1.50
N THR A 65 -12.11 -12.20 0.38
CA THR A 65 -10.88 -12.98 0.20
C THR A 65 -9.65 -12.06 0.13
N CYS A 66 -9.75 -10.96 -0.62
CA CYS A 66 -8.68 -9.95 -0.69
C CYS A 66 -8.46 -9.26 0.66
N ASP A 67 -9.52 -9.00 1.43
CA ASP A 67 -9.45 -8.38 2.75
C ASP A 67 -8.61 -9.19 3.74
N VAL A 68 -8.72 -10.53 3.71
CA VAL A 68 -7.87 -11.41 4.53
C VAL A 68 -6.39 -11.26 4.16
N LEU A 69 -6.08 -11.25 2.87
CA LEU A 69 -4.71 -11.04 2.38
C LEU A 69 -4.17 -9.68 2.83
N GLU A 70 -4.97 -8.62 2.65
CA GLU A 70 -4.62 -7.25 3.03
C GLU A 70 -4.30 -7.15 4.52
N LYS A 71 -5.17 -7.69 5.38
CA LYS A 71 -4.99 -7.67 6.84
C LYS A 71 -3.77 -8.47 7.30
N ARG A 72 -3.51 -9.63 6.70
CA ARG A 72 -2.33 -10.45 7.02
C ARG A 72 -1.03 -9.77 6.63
N VAL A 73 -0.96 -9.20 5.43
CA VAL A 73 0.26 -8.48 4.98
C VAL A 73 0.45 -7.19 5.77
N ALA A 74 -0.62 -6.43 6.06
CA ALA A 74 -0.53 -5.27 6.94
C ALA A 74 0.05 -5.64 8.31
N ALA A 75 -0.44 -6.71 8.92
CA ALA A 75 0.07 -7.21 10.21
C ALA A 75 1.54 -7.68 10.11
N LEU A 76 1.93 -8.30 8.99
CA LEU A 76 3.30 -8.77 8.76
C LEU A 76 4.30 -7.61 8.69
N GLU A 77 3.93 -6.53 7.99
CA GLU A 77 4.73 -5.31 7.85
C GLU A 77 4.63 -4.36 9.05
N GLY A 78 3.68 -4.59 9.96
CA GLY A 78 3.42 -3.69 11.09
C GLY A 78 2.63 -2.43 10.70
N GLY A 79 1.92 -2.47 9.57
CA GLY A 79 1.04 -1.41 9.11
C GLY A 79 -0.37 -1.49 9.70
N LEU A 80 -1.16 -0.43 9.47
CA LEU A 80 -2.54 -0.32 9.97
C LEU A 80 -3.57 -0.78 8.94
N ALA A 81 -3.30 -0.62 7.66
CA ALA A 81 -4.21 -1.01 6.57
C ALA A 81 -3.41 -1.40 5.33
N ALA A 82 -4.04 -2.16 4.42
CA ALA A 82 -3.45 -2.47 3.14
C ALA A 82 -4.48 -2.44 2.00
N LEU A 83 -3.98 -2.36 0.77
CA LEU A 83 -4.74 -2.40 -0.47
C LEU A 83 -4.09 -3.37 -1.45
N ALA A 84 -4.75 -4.47 -1.75
CA ALA A 84 -4.33 -5.41 -2.78
C ALA A 84 -4.73 -4.91 -4.18
N VAL A 85 -3.82 -5.05 -5.13
CA VAL A 85 -3.98 -4.64 -6.52
C VAL A 85 -3.44 -5.71 -7.48
N GLY A 86 -3.75 -5.60 -8.77
CA GLY A 86 -3.49 -6.64 -9.76
C GLY A 86 -2.01 -6.92 -10.06
N SER A 87 -1.08 -6.05 -9.67
CA SER A 87 0.36 -6.26 -9.88
C SER A 87 1.21 -5.34 -9.00
N GLY A 88 2.50 -5.67 -8.83
CA GLY A 88 3.47 -4.79 -8.17
C GLY A 88 3.62 -3.45 -8.90
N GLN A 89 3.59 -3.43 -10.24
CA GLN A 89 3.67 -2.18 -11.00
C GLN A 89 2.44 -1.28 -10.78
N ALA A 90 1.23 -1.86 -10.66
CA ALA A 90 0.05 -1.11 -10.28
C ALA A 90 0.19 -0.53 -8.86
N ALA A 91 0.78 -1.28 -7.92
CA ALA A 91 1.05 -0.78 -6.58
C ALA A 91 2.03 0.40 -6.61
N SER A 92 3.16 0.30 -7.33
CA SER A 92 4.12 1.40 -7.48
C SER A 92 3.48 2.65 -8.12
N ALA A 93 2.70 2.47 -9.19
CA ALA A 93 2.00 3.58 -9.85
C ALA A 93 0.99 4.25 -8.92
N PHE A 94 0.17 3.46 -8.24
CA PHE A 94 -0.84 3.98 -7.30
C PHE A 94 -0.20 4.70 -6.10
N CYS A 95 0.94 4.21 -5.60
CA CYS A 95 1.66 4.91 -4.53
C CYS A 95 1.99 6.36 -4.92
N LEU A 96 2.44 6.60 -6.15
CA LEU A 96 2.81 7.94 -6.59
C LEU A 96 1.60 8.76 -7.03
N GLN A 97 0.68 8.18 -7.81
CA GLN A 97 -0.56 8.86 -8.24
C GLN A 97 -1.46 9.24 -7.07
N ASN A 98 -1.34 8.56 -5.93
CA ASN A 98 -2.08 8.88 -4.72
C ASN A 98 -1.62 10.19 -4.05
N LEU A 99 -0.42 10.66 -4.37
CA LEU A 99 0.18 11.86 -3.79
C LEU A 99 0.47 12.96 -4.81
N CYS A 100 0.67 12.59 -6.07
CA CYS A 100 1.11 13.49 -7.14
C CYS A 100 0.00 13.81 -8.13
N GLN A 101 0.00 15.02 -8.61
CA GLN A 101 -0.75 15.48 -9.78
C GLN A 101 0.22 16.05 -10.81
N THR A 102 -0.27 16.38 -12.00
CA THR A 102 0.54 17.00 -13.06
C THR A 102 1.31 18.22 -12.53
N GLY A 103 2.62 18.24 -12.78
CA GLY A 103 3.55 19.27 -12.32
C GLY A 103 4.18 19.01 -10.95
N ASP A 104 3.83 17.92 -10.27
CA ASP A 104 4.51 17.46 -9.05
C ASP A 104 5.71 16.57 -9.38
N ASN A 105 6.59 16.37 -8.38
CA ASN A 105 7.72 15.46 -8.51
C ASN A 105 7.90 14.53 -7.31
N VAL A 106 8.68 13.48 -7.54
CA VAL A 106 9.12 12.50 -6.57
C VAL A 106 10.63 12.37 -6.64
N VAL A 107 11.31 12.22 -5.51
CA VAL A 107 12.72 11.84 -5.49
C VAL A 107 12.83 10.34 -5.21
N SER A 108 13.41 9.61 -6.15
CA SER A 108 13.56 8.16 -6.10
C SER A 108 15.01 7.73 -6.05
N SER A 109 15.27 6.57 -5.47
CA SER A 109 16.57 5.92 -5.60
C SER A 109 16.94 5.65 -7.06
N THR A 110 18.24 5.70 -7.39
CA THR A 110 18.77 5.17 -8.65
C THR A 110 18.74 3.64 -8.70
N ASP A 111 18.76 3.00 -7.54
CA ASP A 111 18.83 1.55 -7.42
C ASP A 111 17.41 1.01 -7.32
N LEU A 112 16.87 0.56 -8.46
CA LEU A 112 15.51 0.06 -8.59
C LEU A 112 15.44 -1.09 -9.60
N TYR A 113 14.37 -1.87 -9.51
CA TYR A 113 13.96 -2.79 -10.55
C TYR A 113 13.78 -2.07 -11.89
N GLY A 114 14.27 -2.67 -12.98
CA GLY A 114 14.24 -2.03 -14.30
C GLY A 114 12.85 -1.63 -14.79
N GLY A 115 11.81 -2.42 -14.44
CA GLY A 115 10.41 -2.08 -14.76
C GLY A 115 9.94 -0.83 -14.00
N THR A 116 10.36 -0.63 -12.76
CA THR A 116 10.06 0.57 -11.97
C THR A 116 10.77 1.79 -12.54
N VAL A 117 12.04 1.65 -12.98
CA VAL A 117 12.76 2.74 -13.67
C VAL A 117 12.01 3.17 -14.92
N ASN A 118 11.54 2.19 -15.73
CA ASN A 118 10.79 2.49 -16.96
C ASN A 118 9.44 3.17 -16.66
N LEU A 119 8.70 2.67 -15.67
CA LEU A 119 7.46 3.30 -15.21
C LEU A 119 7.69 4.77 -14.83
N PHE A 120 8.74 5.05 -14.06
CA PHE A 120 9.03 6.38 -13.54
C PHE A 120 9.53 7.34 -14.62
N LYS A 121 10.47 6.90 -15.45
CA LYS A 121 11.07 7.76 -16.49
C LYS A 121 10.13 8.08 -17.65
N ASN A 122 9.29 7.11 -18.02
CA ASN A 122 8.52 7.19 -19.24
C ASN A 122 7.02 7.35 -18.95
N THR A 123 6.40 6.38 -18.27
CA THR A 123 4.94 6.34 -18.12
C THR A 123 4.41 7.47 -17.25
N LEU A 124 5.01 7.69 -16.07
CA LEU A 124 4.58 8.77 -15.17
C LEU A 124 4.96 10.16 -15.72
N SER A 125 6.07 10.27 -16.44
CA SER A 125 6.45 11.51 -17.10
C SER A 125 5.40 11.96 -18.13
N MET A 126 4.78 11.04 -18.87
CA MET A 126 3.67 11.36 -19.77
C MET A 126 2.41 11.86 -19.04
N GLN A 127 2.28 11.55 -17.75
CA GLN A 127 1.21 12.06 -16.88
C GLN A 127 1.59 13.39 -16.19
N GLY A 128 2.78 13.94 -16.53
CA GLY A 128 3.27 15.19 -15.97
C GLY A 128 3.83 15.04 -14.54
N ILE A 129 4.16 13.83 -14.09
CA ILE A 129 4.83 13.57 -12.81
C ILE A 129 6.32 13.36 -13.10
N GLU A 130 7.16 14.27 -12.60
CA GLU A 130 8.61 14.16 -12.71
C GLU A 130 9.16 13.20 -11.65
N VAL A 131 10.07 12.28 -12.02
CA VAL A 131 10.82 11.50 -11.04
C VAL A 131 12.31 11.82 -11.15
N ARG A 132 12.88 12.33 -10.05
CA ARG A 132 14.29 12.68 -9.90
C ARG A 132 15.02 11.54 -9.22
N PHE A 133 16.16 11.11 -9.77
CA PHE A 133 16.90 9.96 -9.27
C PHE A 133 18.08 10.38 -8.42
N ALA A 134 18.11 9.94 -7.16
CA ALA A 134 19.15 10.17 -6.17
C ALA A 134 19.99 8.89 -5.95
N ASP A 135 21.31 8.99 -5.94
CA ASP A 135 22.17 7.88 -5.50
C ASP A 135 21.99 7.67 -3.99
N PRO A 136 21.50 6.51 -3.55
CA PRO A 136 21.22 6.23 -2.14
C PRO A 136 22.46 6.03 -1.27
N LYS A 137 23.67 6.01 -1.86
CA LYS A 137 24.93 5.96 -1.10
C LYS A 137 25.07 7.13 -0.13
N ASP A 138 24.59 8.31 -0.51
CA ASP A 138 24.48 9.47 0.37
C ASP A 138 22.99 9.85 0.50
N PRO A 139 22.35 9.58 1.64
CA PRO A 139 20.95 9.96 1.87
C PRO A 139 20.65 11.44 1.65
N LYS A 140 21.64 12.32 1.82
CA LYS A 140 21.50 13.77 1.57
C LYS A 140 21.21 14.09 0.11
N ASN A 141 21.46 13.17 -0.83
CA ASN A 141 21.12 13.39 -2.22
C ASN A 141 19.60 13.49 -2.44
N PHE A 142 18.79 12.86 -1.58
CA PHE A 142 17.34 13.04 -1.58
C PHE A 142 16.95 14.47 -1.22
N GLU A 143 17.57 15.05 -0.20
CA GLU A 143 17.34 16.44 0.20
C GLU A 143 17.76 17.45 -0.88
N LYS A 144 18.91 17.23 -1.53
CA LYS A 144 19.43 18.11 -2.61
C LYS A 144 18.50 18.20 -3.82
N LEU A 145 17.73 17.13 -4.10
CA LEU A 145 16.80 17.07 -5.22
C LEU A 145 15.37 17.47 -4.85
N THR A 146 15.14 17.80 -3.58
CA THR A 146 13.84 18.19 -3.04
C THR A 146 13.54 19.67 -3.33
N ASP A 147 12.31 19.92 -3.78
CA ASP A 147 11.75 21.27 -3.91
C ASP A 147 10.30 21.34 -3.41
N ASP A 148 9.60 22.45 -3.63
CA ASP A 148 8.22 22.65 -3.14
C ASP A 148 7.19 21.75 -3.84
N LYS A 149 7.53 21.13 -4.97
CA LYS A 149 6.69 20.20 -5.72
C LYS A 149 6.95 18.74 -5.38
N THR A 150 7.94 18.43 -4.55
CA THR A 150 8.27 17.06 -4.15
C THR A 150 7.21 16.51 -3.19
N ARG A 151 6.55 15.40 -3.56
CA ARG A 151 5.44 14.79 -2.80
C ARG A 151 5.82 13.52 -2.05
N ALA A 152 6.78 12.77 -2.54
CA ALA A 152 7.23 11.53 -1.93
C ALA A 152 8.71 11.27 -2.18
N TYR A 153 9.29 10.44 -1.31
CA TYR A 153 10.53 9.72 -1.57
C TYR A 153 10.21 8.25 -1.87
N TYR A 154 10.99 7.62 -2.74
CA TYR A 154 10.81 6.22 -3.12
C TYR A 154 12.12 5.47 -3.16
N GLY A 155 12.14 4.21 -2.67
CA GLY A 155 13.27 3.31 -2.73
C GLY A 155 12.86 1.84 -2.64
N GLU A 156 13.78 0.93 -2.94
CA GLU A 156 13.64 -0.50 -2.72
C GLU A 156 14.53 -0.90 -1.55
N SER A 157 14.00 -1.67 -0.59
CA SER A 157 14.76 -2.10 0.60
C SER A 157 16.01 -2.89 0.21
N LEU A 158 15.86 -3.75 -0.79
CA LEU A 158 16.92 -4.56 -1.39
C LEU A 158 16.72 -4.60 -2.92
N PRO A 159 17.30 -3.65 -3.67
CA PRO A 159 17.02 -3.44 -5.07
C PRO A 159 17.59 -4.54 -5.97
N ASN A 160 16.81 -4.95 -6.96
CA ASN A 160 17.23 -5.84 -8.02
C ASN A 160 17.78 -5.03 -9.22
N PRO A 161 19.02 -5.24 -9.73
CA PRO A 161 19.95 -6.34 -9.38
C PRO A 161 21.05 -5.97 -8.38
N TYR A 162 21.14 -4.75 -7.91
CA TYR A 162 22.30 -4.25 -7.15
C TYR A 162 22.40 -4.81 -5.74
N LEU A 163 21.29 -5.23 -5.12
CA LEU A 163 21.22 -5.81 -3.76
C LEU A 163 21.85 -4.94 -2.67
N ARG A 164 21.97 -3.64 -2.91
CA ARG A 164 22.48 -2.67 -1.93
C ARG A 164 21.37 -2.32 -0.94
N VAL A 165 21.60 -2.52 0.33
CA VAL A 165 20.65 -2.15 1.39
C VAL A 165 20.39 -0.66 1.35
N PHE A 166 19.11 -0.29 1.22
CA PHE A 166 18.67 1.10 1.18
C PHE A 166 18.68 1.72 2.59
N PRO A 167 19.17 2.96 2.76
CA PRO A 167 19.24 3.65 4.06
C PRO A 167 17.86 4.20 4.47
N ILE A 168 16.94 3.30 4.84
CA ILE A 168 15.53 3.63 5.08
C ILE A 168 15.39 4.70 6.15
N LYS A 169 16.05 4.53 7.29
CA LYS A 169 15.91 5.43 8.43
C LYS A 169 16.38 6.84 8.11
N GLU A 170 17.56 6.95 7.51
CA GLU A 170 18.18 8.21 7.18
C GLU A 170 17.35 9.02 6.16
N VAL A 171 16.84 8.34 5.12
CA VAL A 171 15.98 8.98 4.10
C VAL A 171 14.60 9.31 4.68
N ALA A 172 14.03 8.46 5.53
CA ALA A 172 12.77 8.74 6.21
C ALA A 172 12.89 9.97 7.15
N ASP A 173 14.00 10.09 7.88
CA ASP A 173 14.25 11.21 8.78
C ASP A 173 14.39 12.53 8.00
N ILE A 174 15.05 12.51 6.84
CA ILE A 174 15.09 13.66 5.91
C ILE A 174 13.67 13.99 5.43
N GLY A 175 12.92 13.00 4.97
CA GLY A 175 11.55 13.20 4.50
C GLY A 175 10.64 13.82 5.56
N ARG A 176 10.73 13.36 6.81
CA ARG A 176 9.94 13.93 7.92
C ARG A 176 10.20 15.40 8.20
N LYS A 177 11.46 15.87 8.06
CA LYS A 177 11.81 17.31 8.19
C LYS A 177 11.06 18.15 7.16
N HIS A 178 10.89 17.62 5.95
CA HIS A 178 10.23 18.28 4.83
C HIS A 178 8.74 17.93 4.69
N SER A 179 8.16 17.12 5.60
CA SER A 179 6.79 16.57 5.50
C SER A 179 6.57 15.77 4.20
N ILE A 180 7.56 14.99 3.80
CA ILE A 180 7.58 14.11 2.64
C ILE A 180 7.58 12.66 3.13
N PRO A 181 6.59 11.83 2.76
CA PRO A 181 6.57 10.41 3.11
C PRO A 181 7.61 9.63 2.33
N LEU A 182 8.22 8.62 2.97
CA LEU A 182 9.03 7.61 2.30
C LEU A 182 8.17 6.40 1.96
N ILE A 183 8.22 5.97 0.71
CA ILE A 183 7.58 4.77 0.18
C ILE A 183 8.68 3.75 -0.10
N ILE A 184 8.55 2.52 0.40
CA ILE A 184 9.52 1.45 0.20
C ILE A 184 8.88 0.27 -0.51
N ASP A 185 9.47 -0.13 -1.62
CA ASP A 185 9.25 -1.45 -2.19
C ASP A 185 10.07 -2.49 -1.40
N ASN A 186 9.37 -3.36 -0.67
CA ASN A 186 9.97 -4.41 0.16
C ASN A 186 9.83 -5.81 -0.48
N THR A 187 9.65 -5.87 -1.79
CA THR A 187 9.39 -7.13 -2.52
C THR A 187 10.45 -8.19 -2.28
N ALA A 188 11.74 -7.81 -2.21
CA ALA A 188 12.85 -8.75 -2.08
C ALA A 188 13.16 -9.14 -0.62
N ALA A 189 12.62 -8.44 0.38
CA ALA A 189 12.96 -8.67 1.78
C ALA A 189 11.73 -8.76 2.73
N PRO A 190 10.61 -9.42 2.34
CA PRO A 190 9.49 -9.58 3.27
C PRO A 190 9.95 -10.37 4.49
N VAL A 191 9.41 -10.03 5.67
CA VAL A 191 9.79 -10.64 6.97
C VAL A 191 11.20 -10.26 7.46
N ILE A 192 12.18 -10.17 6.56
CA ILE A 192 13.58 -9.84 6.90
C ILE A 192 13.70 -8.37 7.28
N CYS A 193 13.07 -7.49 6.51
CA CYS A 193 13.03 -6.06 6.75
C CYS A 193 11.59 -5.62 7.01
N LYS A 194 11.40 -4.73 7.99
CA LYS A 194 10.13 -4.05 8.28
C LYS A 194 10.30 -2.54 8.12
N PRO A 195 10.16 -2.01 6.90
CA PRO A 195 10.47 -0.61 6.62
C PRO A 195 9.68 0.39 7.47
N ILE A 196 8.46 0.03 7.90
CA ILE A 196 7.63 0.88 8.77
C ILE A 196 8.31 1.13 10.14
N GLU A 197 8.96 0.12 10.71
CA GLU A 197 9.72 0.25 11.97
C GLU A 197 10.92 1.18 11.82
N HIS A 198 11.42 1.35 10.59
CA HIS A 198 12.52 2.25 10.25
C HIS A 198 12.07 3.62 9.70
N GLY A 199 10.77 3.88 9.71
CA GLY A 199 10.24 5.20 9.39
C GLY A 199 9.59 5.37 8.03
N ALA A 200 9.52 4.34 7.20
CA ALA A 200 8.71 4.38 5.99
C ALA A 200 7.24 4.66 6.33
N ALA A 201 6.60 5.51 5.55
CA ALA A 201 5.18 5.82 5.69
C ALA A 201 4.30 4.77 4.99
N VAL A 202 4.79 4.27 3.87
CA VAL A 202 4.09 3.30 3.02
C VAL A 202 5.08 2.22 2.60
N VAL A 203 4.62 0.97 2.61
CA VAL A 203 5.36 -0.17 2.06
C VAL A 203 4.54 -0.77 0.92
N MET A 204 5.21 -1.17 -0.15
CA MET A 204 4.56 -1.94 -1.20
C MET A 204 5.31 -3.22 -1.49
N HIS A 205 4.61 -4.19 -2.07
CA HIS A 205 5.20 -5.44 -2.56
C HIS A 205 4.61 -5.84 -3.91
N SER A 206 5.43 -6.42 -4.75
CA SER A 206 4.95 -7.37 -5.75
C SER A 206 4.66 -8.70 -5.07
N LEU A 207 3.38 -8.99 -4.83
CA LEU A 207 2.94 -10.27 -4.26
C LEU A 207 3.29 -11.47 -5.15
N THR A 208 3.58 -11.20 -6.43
CA THR A 208 4.02 -12.15 -7.45
C THR A 208 5.31 -12.90 -7.06
N LYS A 209 6.15 -12.28 -6.20
CA LYS A 209 7.49 -12.74 -5.88
C LYS A 209 7.53 -13.58 -4.60
N TYR A 210 8.28 -13.16 -3.58
CA TYR A 210 8.51 -13.96 -2.37
C TYR A 210 7.25 -14.25 -1.56
N ILE A 211 6.30 -13.31 -1.47
CA ILE A 211 5.06 -13.54 -0.71
C ILE A 211 4.22 -14.64 -1.37
N GLY A 212 3.96 -14.56 -2.66
CA GLY A 212 3.24 -15.61 -3.40
C GLY A 212 4.03 -16.91 -3.50
N GLY A 213 5.32 -16.81 -3.83
CA GLY A 213 6.32 -17.87 -3.72
C GLY A 213 6.23 -19.06 -4.68
N HIS A 214 5.15 -19.18 -5.47
CA HIS A 214 4.85 -20.36 -6.29
C HIS A 214 4.89 -20.08 -7.80
N GLY A 215 5.02 -18.81 -8.21
CA GLY A 215 5.03 -18.43 -9.63
C GLY A 215 3.69 -18.60 -10.35
N THR A 216 2.59 -18.76 -9.61
CA THR A 216 1.27 -19.07 -10.17
C THR A 216 0.35 -17.86 -10.27
N SER A 217 0.60 -16.80 -9.50
CA SER A 217 -0.31 -15.65 -9.40
C SER A 217 0.43 -14.32 -9.44
N ILE A 218 -0.10 -13.39 -10.20
CA ILE A 218 0.36 -12.00 -10.22
C ILE A 218 -0.48 -11.19 -9.24
N GLY A 219 0.18 -10.32 -8.46
CA GLY A 219 -0.47 -9.40 -7.54
C GLY A 219 0.48 -8.33 -7.03
N GLY A 220 -0.08 -7.30 -6.45
CA GLY A 220 0.61 -6.24 -5.73
C GLY A 220 -0.14 -5.88 -4.46
N ILE A 221 0.53 -5.21 -3.54
CA ILE A 221 -0.10 -4.70 -2.33
C ILE A 221 0.58 -3.42 -1.87
N ILE A 222 -0.20 -2.53 -1.30
CA ILE A 222 0.24 -1.29 -0.68
C ILE A 222 -0.15 -1.37 0.79
N VAL A 223 0.79 -1.12 1.70
CA VAL A 223 0.58 -1.11 3.15
C VAL A 223 0.75 0.31 3.67
N ASP A 224 -0.27 0.84 4.31
CA ASP A 224 -0.24 2.13 5.01
C ASP A 224 0.26 1.92 6.44
N GLY A 225 1.39 2.54 6.77
CA GLY A 225 2.00 2.44 8.09
C GLY A 225 1.21 3.16 9.19
N GLY A 226 0.37 4.12 8.83
CA GLY A 226 -0.38 4.94 9.79
C GLY A 226 0.48 5.89 10.62
N ASN A 227 1.77 5.98 10.33
CA ASN A 227 2.79 6.69 11.11
C ASN A 227 3.21 8.05 10.51
N PHE A 228 2.58 8.49 9.42
CA PHE A 228 2.88 9.75 8.75
C PHE A 228 1.76 10.77 9.00
N ASP A 229 2.15 11.99 9.40
CA ASP A 229 1.20 13.09 9.62
C ASP A 229 0.88 13.80 8.29
N TRP A 230 -0.22 13.37 7.65
CA TRP A 230 -0.68 13.89 6.35
C TRP A 230 -1.12 15.35 6.42
N VAL A 231 -1.51 15.85 7.60
CA VAL A 231 -2.07 17.20 7.76
C VAL A 231 -1.05 18.23 8.26
N LYS A 232 0.15 17.82 8.64
CA LYS A 232 1.21 18.69 9.15
C LYS A 232 1.59 19.81 8.18
N ASN A 233 1.63 19.49 6.88
CA ASN A 233 1.92 20.47 5.84
C ASN A 233 0.97 20.31 4.65
N PRO A 234 -0.21 20.96 4.66
CA PRO A 234 -1.20 20.83 3.61
C PRO A 234 -0.72 21.22 2.21
N LYS A 235 0.22 22.16 2.12
CA LYS A 235 0.81 22.56 0.82
C LYS A 235 1.70 21.47 0.25
N ARG A 236 2.36 20.70 1.12
CA ARG A 236 3.24 19.59 0.72
C ARG A 236 2.43 18.36 0.29
N GLN A 237 1.26 18.13 0.88
CA GLN A 237 0.40 16.98 0.61
C GLN A 237 -1.01 17.45 0.17
N PRO A 238 -1.14 18.13 -1.00
CA PRO A 238 -2.40 18.75 -1.39
C PRO A 238 -3.53 17.74 -1.58
N LEU A 239 -3.27 16.57 -2.21
CA LEU A 239 -4.31 15.55 -2.45
C LEU A 239 -4.85 14.91 -1.17
N MET A 240 -4.14 15.02 -0.05
CA MET A 240 -4.62 14.59 1.27
C MET A 240 -5.35 15.70 2.02
N ASN A 241 -5.23 16.95 1.60
CA ASN A 241 -5.70 18.13 2.34
C ASN A 241 -6.68 19.04 1.58
N GLN A 242 -6.88 18.80 0.29
CA GLN A 242 -7.90 19.50 -0.49
C GLN A 242 -9.24 18.74 -0.49
N PRO A 243 -10.38 19.44 -0.56
CA PRO A 243 -11.68 18.79 -0.73
C PRO A 243 -11.73 17.94 -1.99
N ASP A 244 -12.09 16.67 -1.87
CA ASP A 244 -12.22 15.76 -3.01
C ASP A 244 -13.66 15.83 -3.57
N PRO A 245 -13.85 16.29 -4.83
CA PRO A 245 -15.17 16.40 -5.43
C PRO A 245 -15.88 15.06 -5.62
N SER A 246 -15.12 13.96 -5.75
CA SER A 246 -15.66 12.61 -5.90
C SER A 246 -16.32 12.08 -4.62
N TYR A 247 -16.04 12.72 -3.48
CA TYR A 247 -16.54 12.33 -2.15
C TYR A 247 -17.11 13.53 -1.38
N ASN A 248 -17.94 14.35 -2.05
CA ASN A 248 -18.67 15.47 -1.44
C ASN A 248 -17.76 16.44 -0.66
N GLY A 249 -16.53 16.65 -1.11
CA GLY A 249 -15.58 17.56 -0.49
C GLY A 249 -14.83 16.98 0.72
N ALA A 250 -14.78 15.66 0.88
CA ALA A 250 -13.99 15.01 1.92
C ALA A 250 -12.51 15.41 1.83
N ILE A 251 -11.91 15.67 2.98
CA ILE A 251 -10.47 15.93 3.13
C ILE A 251 -9.83 14.69 3.77
N TRP A 252 -9.15 13.90 2.97
CA TRP A 252 -8.72 12.55 3.34
C TRP A 252 -7.89 12.50 4.61
N GLY A 253 -6.86 13.35 4.73
CA GLY A 253 -5.98 13.39 5.91
C GLY A 253 -6.70 13.79 7.20
N ARG A 254 -7.80 14.54 7.11
CA ARG A 254 -8.61 14.99 8.25
C ARG A 254 -9.77 14.05 8.57
N ASP A 255 -10.50 13.62 7.54
CA ASP A 255 -11.82 13.00 7.73
C ASP A 255 -11.72 11.47 7.90
N VAL A 256 -10.73 10.81 7.24
CA VAL A 256 -10.53 9.37 7.42
C VAL A 256 -10.14 9.01 8.85
N PRO A 257 -9.18 9.67 9.53
CA PRO A 257 -8.90 9.38 10.93
C PRO A 257 -10.10 9.58 11.87
N LYS A 258 -10.98 10.55 11.58
CA LYS A 258 -12.21 10.76 12.37
C LYS A 258 -13.21 9.62 12.17
N LEU A 259 -13.34 9.13 10.94
CA LEU A 259 -14.26 8.06 10.58
C LEU A 259 -13.82 6.70 11.10
N THR A 260 -12.52 6.40 10.98
CA THR A 260 -11.98 5.06 11.25
C THR A 260 -11.34 4.91 12.63
N GLY A 261 -11.05 6.03 13.31
CA GLY A 261 -10.22 6.04 14.52
C GLY A 261 -8.74 5.74 14.27
N ALA A 262 -8.30 5.66 13.00
CA ALA A 262 -6.94 5.31 12.60
C ALA A 262 -6.44 6.18 11.45
N ASN A 263 -5.14 6.45 11.40
CA ASN A 263 -4.52 7.24 10.34
C ASN A 263 -4.22 6.36 9.11
N VAL A 264 -5.27 6.00 8.39
CA VAL A 264 -5.21 5.13 7.19
C VAL A 264 -5.68 5.86 5.92
N ALA A 265 -5.49 7.17 5.89
CA ALA A 265 -5.95 8.03 4.80
C ALA A 265 -5.34 7.64 3.45
N PHE A 266 -4.07 7.21 3.43
CA PHE A 266 -3.40 6.81 2.21
C PHE A 266 -4.04 5.56 1.58
N ALA A 267 -4.26 4.50 2.36
CA ALA A 267 -4.88 3.27 1.87
C ALA A 267 -6.33 3.48 1.46
N ILE A 268 -7.11 4.24 2.22
CA ILE A 268 -8.52 4.51 1.92
C ILE A 268 -8.63 5.32 0.62
N ARG A 269 -7.88 6.42 0.46
CA ARG A 269 -7.91 7.21 -0.77
C ARG A 269 -7.48 6.37 -1.98
N ALA A 270 -6.40 5.61 -1.88
CA ALA A 270 -5.94 4.73 -2.96
C ALA A 270 -7.04 3.73 -3.38
N ARG A 271 -7.79 3.17 -2.43
CA ARG A 271 -8.90 2.25 -2.68
C ARG A 271 -10.09 2.91 -3.38
N VAL A 272 -10.59 3.99 -2.79
CA VAL A 272 -11.88 4.56 -3.22
C VAL A 272 -11.75 5.59 -4.33
N VAL A 273 -10.55 6.05 -4.64
CA VAL A 273 -10.27 6.92 -5.80
C VAL A 273 -9.56 6.13 -6.89
N LEU A 274 -8.32 5.68 -6.67
CA LEU A 274 -7.50 5.10 -7.73
C LEU A 274 -7.98 3.71 -8.15
N LEU A 275 -8.11 2.79 -7.19
CA LEU A 275 -8.56 1.43 -7.51
C LEU A 275 -9.98 1.43 -8.09
N ARG A 276 -10.89 2.23 -7.50
CA ARG A 276 -12.26 2.35 -8.00
C ARG A 276 -12.31 2.84 -9.45
N ASP A 277 -11.55 3.89 -9.78
CA ASP A 277 -11.69 4.62 -11.04
C ASP A 277 -10.77 4.07 -12.14
N LEU A 278 -9.53 3.70 -11.81
CA LEU A 278 -8.56 3.18 -12.77
C LEU A 278 -8.62 1.66 -12.93
N GLY A 279 -9.14 0.94 -11.93
CA GLY A 279 -9.19 -0.51 -11.96
C GLY A 279 -7.90 -1.15 -11.44
N ALA A 280 -7.48 -2.26 -12.05
CA ALA A 280 -6.39 -3.13 -11.61
C ALA A 280 -6.66 -3.84 -10.27
N PRO A 281 -7.87 -4.36 -10.00
CA PRO A 281 -8.15 -5.14 -8.80
C PRO A 281 -7.43 -6.48 -8.81
N LEU A 282 -7.07 -6.98 -7.64
CA LEU A 282 -6.62 -8.36 -7.49
C LEU A 282 -7.83 -9.31 -7.59
N SER A 283 -7.71 -10.37 -8.41
CA SER A 283 -8.70 -11.43 -8.45
C SER A 283 -8.79 -12.18 -7.10
N PRO A 284 -10.00 -12.50 -6.58
CA PRO A 284 -10.15 -13.31 -5.37
C PRO A 284 -9.45 -14.68 -5.46
N PHE A 285 -9.43 -15.29 -6.63
CA PHE A 285 -8.72 -16.54 -6.86
C PHE A 285 -7.21 -16.37 -6.73
N ASN A 286 -6.63 -15.29 -7.29
CA ASN A 286 -5.21 -14.96 -7.10
C ASN A 286 -4.91 -14.64 -5.63
N ALA A 287 -5.80 -13.91 -4.95
CA ALA A 287 -5.65 -13.61 -3.53
C ALA A 287 -5.58 -14.90 -2.69
N PHE A 288 -6.44 -15.86 -2.96
CA PHE A 288 -6.41 -17.18 -2.30
C PHE A 288 -5.08 -17.90 -2.52
N GLN A 289 -4.57 -17.98 -3.75
CA GLN A 289 -3.28 -18.60 -4.03
C GLN A 289 -2.12 -17.88 -3.36
N ILE A 290 -2.14 -16.55 -3.33
CA ILE A 290 -1.13 -15.74 -2.65
C ILE A 290 -1.19 -15.93 -1.13
N ILE A 291 -2.38 -16.09 -0.53
CA ILE A 291 -2.54 -16.42 0.89
C ILE A 291 -1.82 -17.72 1.23
N GLN A 292 -1.95 -18.75 0.41
CA GLN A 292 -1.23 -20.02 0.62
C GLN A 292 0.29 -19.83 0.59
N GLY A 293 0.79 -18.99 -0.32
CA GLY A 293 2.21 -18.62 -0.33
C GLY A 293 2.64 -17.81 0.90
N LEU A 294 1.80 -16.89 1.35
CA LEU A 294 2.03 -16.07 2.55
C LEU A 294 2.18 -16.93 3.80
N GLU A 295 1.43 -18.03 3.93
CA GLU A 295 1.47 -18.93 5.07
C GLU A 295 2.85 -19.58 5.29
N THR A 296 3.66 -19.67 4.25
CA THR A 296 5.01 -20.24 4.30
C THR A 296 6.12 -19.22 4.10
N VAL A 297 5.82 -17.94 3.91
CA VAL A 297 6.82 -16.93 3.56
C VAL A 297 7.91 -16.81 4.63
N ALA A 298 7.55 -16.81 5.91
CA ALA A 298 8.52 -16.71 7.00
C ALA A 298 9.50 -17.87 7.01
N LEU A 299 9.05 -19.09 6.73
CA LEU A 299 9.91 -20.27 6.60
C LEU A 299 10.86 -20.15 5.40
N ARG A 300 10.33 -19.74 4.24
CA ARG A 300 11.13 -19.63 3.01
C ARG A 300 12.17 -18.52 3.06
N MET A 301 11.89 -17.44 3.81
CA MET A 301 12.83 -16.32 3.97
C MET A 301 13.95 -16.59 4.99
N LYS A 302 13.88 -17.68 5.76
CA LYS A 302 14.96 -18.12 6.68
C LYS A 302 16.08 -18.88 5.97
N GLN A 303 15.87 -19.33 4.75
CA GLN A 303 16.84 -20.10 3.95
C GLN A 303 17.65 -19.19 3.02
#